data_396b3e7414f0f645f7d0a73ed092c06c
#
_entry.id   396b3e7414f0f645f7d0a73ed092c06c
#
_cell.length_a   1.000
_cell.length_b   1.000
_cell.length_c   1.000
_cell.angle_alpha   90.00
_cell.angle_beta   90.00
_cell.angle_gamma   90.00
#
_symmetry.space_group_name_H-M   'P 1'
#
loop_
_entity.id
_entity.type
_entity.pdbx_description
1 polymer ?
#
loop_
_entity_poly.entity_id
_entity_poly.type
_entity_poly.pdbx_seq_one_letter_code
_entity_poly.pdbx_strand_id
1 'polypeptide(L)'
;QKEGSYDMALVTVEFQRSTVDFKILVDDQGKIAGFFIAGSKPRPGTGPEYTPPPSVHKDAFQEREVTVGTGEWALPGTLSMPVGAGPFPALVLVHGSGPNDRDETVGKEMPFRDLAWGLASRGIAVLRYEKRTREHGSKLAGVKDLTVQQETVDDALAAAELLRHTQGIDPRRVFVLGHSLGGMMIPRIGQRDQQLAGLIVMAGAARPLEDIILEQVSYLAAADGKVTDEEKSQIESLRAEVARVKALKPGDTGAALGAPDSYWLDLRGYNPPEAAKALKAPLLILQGERDYQVTMDNFAAWKKALAGQPGVTFKSYPKLNHLFIEGEGKSTPAEYDKPGHVSEAVIADVAGWIKK
;
A
#
# COMPACT_ATOMS: atom_id res chain seq x y z
N GLN A 1 -22.93 17.90 13.16
CA GLN A 1 -23.51 16.54 13.20
C GLN A 1 -23.21 15.93 14.57
N LYS A 2 -24.01 14.95 15.01
CA LYS A 2 -23.74 14.19 16.24
C LYS A 2 -23.09 12.85 15.93
N GLU A 3 -22.08 12.49 16.70
CA GLU A 3 -21.44 11.18 16.67
C GLU A 3 -21.43 10.59 18.08
N GLY A 4 -22.37 9.71 18.33
CA GLY A 4 -22.65 9.23 19.69
C GLY A 4 -23.14 10.35 20.59
N SER A 5 -22.47 10.57 21.73
CA SER A 5 -22.73 11.67 22.68
C SER A 5 -22.00 12.98 22.34
N TYR A 6 -21.19 13.01 21.28
CA TYR A 6 -20.38 14.18 20.92
C TYR A 6 -20.98 14.98 19.76
N ASP A 7 -20.80 16.28 19.78
CA ASP A 7 -21.00 17.11 18.61
C ASP A 7 -19.77 17.03 17.70
N MET A 8 -19.97 16.73 16.42
CA MET A 8 -18.92 16.55 15.44
C MET A 8 -18.87 17.74 14.48
N ALA A 9 -17.70 18.35 14.35
CA ALA A 9 -17.38 19.32 13.30
C ALA A 9 -16.36 18.73 12.34
N LEU A 10 -16.60 18.87 11.03
CA LEU A 10 -15.61 18.63 10.00
C LEU A 10 -15.07 20.00 9.55
N VAL A 11 -13.77 20.21 9.72
CA VAL A 11 -13.10 21.47 9.41
C VAL A 11 -12.08 21.23 8.32
N THR A 12 -12.33 21.77 7.13
CA THR A 12 -11.36 21.73 6.02
C THR A 12 -10.39 22.89 6.18
N VAL A 13 -9.10 22.58 6.31
CA VAL A 13 -8.02 23.57 6.39
C VAL A 13 -7.18 23.50 5.10
N GLU A 14 -7.04 24.65 4.46
CA GLU A 14 -6.19 24.76 3.27
C GLU A 14 -4.77 25.16 3.68
N PHE A 15 -3.83 24.26 3.47
CA PHE A 15 -2.40 24.51 3.57
C PHE A 15 -1.82 24.90 2.21
N GLN A 16 -0.58 25.35 2.18
CA GLN A 16 0.10 25.72 0.92
C GLN A 16 0.13 24.57 -0.11
N ARG A 17 0.29 23.33 0.34
CA ARG A 17 0.47 22.14 -0.51
C ARG A 17 -0.65 21.12 -0.43
N SER A 18 -1.56 21.26 0.53
CA SER A 18 -2.64 20.30 0.74
C SER A 18 -3.85 20.95 1.35
N THR A 19 -4.99 20.33 1.14
CA THR A 19 -6.20 20.56 1.91
C THR A 19 -6.35 19.40 2.87
N VAL A 20 -6.57 19.68 4.15
CA VAL A 20 -6.71 18.65 5.19
C VAL A 20 -8.07 18.81 5.86
N ASP A 21 -8.84 17.75 5.91
CA ASP A 21 -10.09 17.68 6.63
C ASP A 21 -9.85 17.17 8.05
N PHE A 22 -10.12 18.02 9.04
CA PHE A 22 -10.04 17.67 10.45
C PHE A 22 -11.43 17.35 10.98
N LYS A 23 -11.54 16.21 11.65
CA LYS A 23 -12.72 15.83 12.42
C LYS A 23 -12.48 16.20 13.88
N ILE A 24 -13.33 17.09 14.40
CA ILE A 24 -13.26 17.56 15.78
C ILE A 24 -14.51 17.04 16.50
N LEU A 25 -14.31 16.34 17.61
CA LEU A 25 -15.38 15.90 18.50
C LEU A 25 -15.41 16.82 19.72
N VAL A 26 -16.59 17.31 20.07
CA VAL A 26 -16.82 18.22 21.20
C VAL A 26 -17.80 17.55 22.14
N ASP A 27 -17.49 17.56 23.45
CA ASP A 27 -18.37 17.01 24.48
C ASP A 27 -19.52 17.96 24.84
N ASP A 28 -20.39 17.54 25.74
CA ASP A 28 -21.54 18.30 26.23
C ASP A 28 -21.14 19.54 27.04
N GLN A 29 -19.86 19.64 27.44
CA GLN A 29 -19.30 20.83 28.12
C GLN A 29 -18.61 21.80 27.15
N GLY A 30 -18.63 21.51 25.82
CA GLY A 30 -17.99 22.32 24.80
C GLY A 30 -16.47 22.14 24.73
N LYS A 31 -15.92 21.08 25.31
CA LYS A 31 -14.51 20.76 25.25
C LYS A 31 -14.20 19.79 24.09
N ILE A 32 -13.03 19.95 23.50
CA ILE A 32 -12.57 19.03 22.45
C ILE A 32 -12.28 17.66 23.10
N ALA A 33 -13.09 16.68 22.75
CA ALA A 33 -12.97 15.30 23.18
C ALA A 33 -12.16 14.43 22.18
N GLY A 34 -11.99 14.92 20.93
CA GLY A 34 -11.20 14.24 19.92
C GLY A 34 -10.83 15.16 18.76
N PHE A 35 -9.63 14.95 18.19
CA PHE A 35 -9.15 15.69 17.03
C PHE A 35 -8.44 14.70 16.08
N PHE A 36 -8.98 14.56 14.88
CA PHE A 36 -8.54 13.54 13.92
C PHE A 36 -8.36 14.13 12.53
N ILE A 37 -7.43 13.61 11.75
CA ILE A 37 -7.37 13.88 10.31
C ILE A 37 -8.35 12.93 9.61
N ALA A 38 -9.41 13.49 9.03
CA ALA A 38 -10.44 12.74 8.32
C ALA A 38 -10.12 12.56 6.83
N GLY A 39 -9.23 13.39 6.29
CA GLY A 39 -8.78 13.32 4.92
C GLY A 39 -7.72 14.36 4.60
N SER A 40 -6.96 14.13 3.54
CA SER A 40 -6.01 15.10 3.01
C SER A 40 -5.94 14.96 1.49
N LYS A 41 -5.98 16.08 0.79
CA LYS A 41 -5.83 16.12 -0.68
C LYS A 41 -4.71 17.11 -1.04
N PRO A 42 -3.76 16.75 -1.93
CA PRO A 42 -2.82 17.71 -2.47
C PRO A 42 -3.56 18.81 -3.21
N ARG A 43 -3.07 20.04 -3.14
CA ARG A 43 -3.54 21.09 -4.05
C ARG A 43 -3.02 20.81 -5.47
N PRO A 44 -3.84 20.97 -6.50
CA PRO A 44 -3.37 20.85 -7.88
C PRO A 44 -2.15 21.74 -8.13
N GLY A 45 -1.08 21.16 -8.69
CA GLY A 45 0.15 21.88 -9.01
C GLY A 45 1.10 22.17 -7.82
N THR A 46 0.81 21.66 -6.61
CA THR A 46 1.65 21.89 -5.42
C THR A 46 2.35 20.66 -4.88
N GLY A 47 2.19 19.51 -5.55
CA GLY A 47 2.94 18.29 -5.23
C GLY A 47 4.45 18.47 -5.41
N PRO A 48 5.29 17.59 -4.86
CA PRO A 48 6.71 17.61 -5.14
C PRO A 48 6.93 17.52 -6.64
N GLU A 49 7.85 18.33 -7.16
CA GLU A 49 8.22 18.28 -8.58
C GLU A 49 8.87 16.93 -8.87
N TYR A 50 8.20 16.12 -9.69
CA TYR A 50 8.71 14.81 -10.06
C TYR A 50 9.55 14.91 -11.33
N THR A 51 10.83 14.61 -11.18
CA THR A 51 11.76 14.46 -12.32
C THR A 51 11.95 12.97 -12.58
N PRO A 52 11.54 12.43 -13.74
CA PRO A 52 11.67 10.99 -13.98
C PRO A 52 13.14 10.54 -14.03
N PRO A 53 13.44 9.30 -13.59
CA PRO A 53 14.79 8.76 -13.72
C PRO A 53 15.18 8.59 -15.21
N PRO A 54 16.49 8.56 -15.52
CA PRO A 54 16.96 8.47 -16.92
C PRO A 54 16.50 7.23 -17.70
N SER A 55 16.11 6.18 -16.99
CA SER A 55 15.58 4.94 -17.57
C SER A 55 14.13 5.03 -18.06
N VAL A 56 13.45 6.13 -17.79
CA VAL A 56 12.09 6.40 -18.25
C VAL A 56 12.12 7.07 -19.63
N HIS A 57 11.49 6.45 -20.61
CA HIS A 57 11.32 6.96 -21.96
C HIS A 57 9.87 7.42 -22.14
N LYS A 58 9.62 8.73 -21.96
CA LYS A 58 8.26 9.29 -21.97
C LYS A 58 7.54 9.18 -23.31
N ASP A 59 8.25 9.05 -24.39
CA ASP A 59 7.74 8.81 -25.76
C ASP A 59 7.34 7.34 -26.00
N ALA A 60 7.74 6.42 -25.10
CA ALA A 60 7.44 5.00 -25.22
C ALA A 60 6.04 4.61 -24.67
N PHE A 61 5.33 5.52 -24.01
CA PHE A 61 4.00 5.26 -23.44
C PHE A 61 3.14 6.53 -23.39
N GLN A 62 1.84 6.34 -23.18
CA GLN A 62 0.88 7.40 -22.96
C GLN A 62 0.09 7.12 -21.69
N GLU A 63 -0.29 8.15 -20.95
CA GLU A 63 -1.15 8.04 -19.78
C GLU A 63 -2.57 8.49 -20.11
N ARG A 64 -3.53 7.79 -19.56
CA ARG A 64 -4.94 8.17 -19.61
C ARG A 64 -5.62 7.92 -18.29
N GLU A 65 -6.56 8.78 -17.94
CA GLU A 65 -7.43 8.57 -16.78
C GLU A 65 -8.39 7.41 -17.03
N VAL A 66 -8.63 6.64 -15.99
CA VAL A 66 -9.55 5.50 -15.95
C VAL A 66 -10.28 5.48 -14.62
N THR A 67 -11.36 4.70 -14.55
CA THR A 67 -12.11 4.49 -13.31
C THR A 67 -12.08 3.00 -12.95
N VAL A 68 -11.60 2.69 -11.74
CA VAL A 68 -11.60 1.34 -11.18
C VAL A 68 -12.89 1.13 -10.39
N GLY A 69 -13.58 0.00 -10.64
CA GLY A 69 -14.85 -0.29 -10.03
C GLY A 69 -16.00 0.56 -10.59
N THR A 70 -17.14 0.53 -9.93
CA THR A 70 -18.37 1.22 -10.34
C THR A 70 -19.13 1.77 -9.14
N GLY A 71 -20.11 2.65 -9.40
CA GLY A 71 -21.00 3.20 -8.38
C GLY A 71 -20.32 4.18 -7.45
N GLU A 72 -20.79 4.23 -6.22
CA GLU A 72 -20.36 5.24 -5.24
C GLU A 72 -18.94 5.02 -4.67
N TRP A 73 -18.36 3.83 -4.90
CA TRP A 73 -17.01 3.46 -4.47
C TRP A 73 -16.02 3.40 -5.63
N ALA A 74 -16.38 3.94 -6.80
CA ALA A 74 -15.49 4.02 -7.95
C ALA A 74 -14.25 4.87 -7.61
N LEU A 75 -13.08 4.42 -8.11
CA LEU A 75 -11.79 5.01 -7.79
C LEU A 75 -11.15 5.60 -9.05
N PRO A 76 -10.75 6.86 -9.03
CA PRO A 76 -9.95 7.44 -10.12
C PRO A 76 -8.60 6.72 -10.23
N GLY A 77 -8.15 6.50 -11.46
CA GLY A 77 -6.86 5.87 -11.72
C GLY A 77 -6.21 6.39 -12.99
N THR A 78 -4.95 6.07 -13.17
CA THR A 78 -4.17 6.37 -14.37
C THR A 78 -3.63 5.06 -14.95
N LEU A 79 -3.89 4.85 -16.23
CA LEU A 79 -3.31 3.77 -17.02
C LEU A 79 -2.15 4.30 -17.86
N SER A 80 -0.93 3.87 -17.55
CA SER A 80 0.25 4.08 -18.39
C SER A 80 0.32 2.98 -19.44
N MET A 81 0.00 3.31 -20.70
CA MET A 81 -0.12 2.36 -21.80
C MET A 81 1.06 2.50 -22.76
N PRO A 82 1.82 1.42 -23.04
CA PRO A 82 2.90 1.48 -24.01
C PRO A 82 2.41 1.87 -25.41
N VAL A 83 3.25 2.58 -26.16
CA VAL A 83 3.00 2.89 -27.58
C VAL A 83 3.35 1.67 -28.42
N GLY A 84 2.48 1.32 -29.38
CA GLY A 84 2.68 0.19 -30.28
C GLY A 84 1.44 -0.62 -30.58
N ALA A 85 1.60 -1.72 -31.29
CA ALA A 85 0.48 -2.51 -31.76
C ALA A 85 -0.18 -3.39 -30.67
N GLY A 86 0.50 -3.68 -29.56
CA GLY A 86 -0.02 -4.61 -28.56
C GLY A 86 -0.29 -6.03 -29.11
N PRO A 87 -1.06 -6.88 -28.41
CA PRO A 87 -1.53 -6.64 -27.06
C PRO A 87 -0.41 -6.71 -26.03
N PHE A 88 -0.43 -5.81 -25.05
CA PHE A 88 0.60 -5.71 -24.02
C PHE A 88 0.24 -6.51 -22.77
N PRO A 89 1.21 -7.07 -22.03
CA PRO A 89 0.99 -7.50 -20.66
C PRO A 89 0.67 -6.29 -19.79
N ALA A 90 -0.08 -6.50 -18.72
CA ALA A 90 -0.50 -5.42 -17.85
C ALA A 90 -0.31 -5.74 -16.38
N LEU A 91 -0.06 -4.72 -15.56
CA LEU A 91 0.19 -4.81 -14.12
C LEU A 91 -0.72 -3.84 -13.37
N VAL A 92 -1.37 -4.34 -12.31
CA VAL A 92 -2.04 -3.53 -11.29
C VAL A 92 -1.05 -3.27 -10.15
N LEU A 93 -0.96 -2.03 -9.65
CA LEU A 93 -0.23 -1.69 -8.43
C LEU A 93 -1.21 -1.54 -7.27
N VAL A 94 -0.95 -2.28 -6.17
CA VAL A 94 -1.80 -2.34 -4.96
C VAL A 94 -1.03 -1.78 -3.78
N HIS A 95 -1.58 -0.72 -3.18
CA HIS A 95 -0.93 0.10 -2.16
C HIS A 95 -0.68 -0.61 -0.83
N GLY A 96 0.28 -0.06 -0.10
CA GLY A 96 0.50 -0.28 1.33
C GLY A 96 -0.60 0.29 2.22
N SER A 97 -0.37 0.28 3.54
CA SER A 97 -1.29 0.85 4.53
C SER A 97 -1.42 2.38 4.40
N GLY A 98 -2.56 2.90 4.88
CA GLY A 98 -2.84 4.33 4.87
C GLY A 98 -3.58 4.80 3.62
N PRO A 99 -4.01 6.08 3.61
CA PRO A 99 -4.80 6.68 2.53
C PRO A 99 -3.88 7.18 1.40
N ASN A 100 -3.31 6.24 0.65
CA ASN A 100 -2.33 6.53 -0.40
C ASN A 100 -2.99 7.08 -1.67
N ASP A 101 -2.31 8.04 -2.31
CA ASP A 101 -2.62 8.44 -3.67
C ASP A 101 -2.15 7.37 -4.68
N ARG A 102 -2.52 7.53 -5.95
CA ARG A 102 -2.18 6.58 -7.01
C ARG A 102 -0.67 6.38 -7.21
N ASP A 103 0.15 7.32 -6.78
CA ASP A 103 1.61 7.26 -6.89
C ASP A 103 2.28 6.67 -5.64
N GLU A 104 1.48 6.38 -4.60
CA GLU A 104 1.95 5.97 -3.27
C GLU A 104 2.97 6.96 -2.71
N THR A 105 2.63 8.25 -2.77
CA THR A 105 3.54 9.34 -2.42
C THR A 105 3.90 9.32 -0.94
N VAL A 106 5.19 9.20 -0.65
CA VAL A 106 5.76 9.28 0.70
C VAL A 106 6.86 10.34 0.72
N GLY A 107 6.61 11.45 1.39
CA GLY A 107 7.55 12.59 1.36
C GLY A 107 7.71 13.16 -0.04
N LYS A 108 8.90 13.00 -0.62
CA LYS A 108 9.20 13.40 -2.02
C LYS A 108 9.22 12.24 -3.00
N GLU A 109 8.99 11.03 -2.53
CA GLU A 109 9.08 9.81 -3.29
C GLU A 109 7.74 9.42 -3.89
N MET A 110 7.73 8.87 -5.10
CA MET A 110 6.55 8.41 -5.82
C MET A 110 6.78 7.01 -6.40
N PRO A 111 6.92 5.98 -5.55
CA PRO A 111 7.36 4.66 -5.99
C PRO A 111 6.44 4.03 -7.05
N PHE A 112 5.14 4.24 -6.98
CA PHE A 112 4.23 3.69 -7.98
C PHE A 112 4.32 4.43 -9.33
N ARG A 113 4.66 5.72 -9.33
CA ARG A 113 4.95 6.44 -10.56
C ARG A 113 6.23 5.94 -11.21
N ASP A 114 7.29 5.71 -10.43
CA ASP A 114 8.55 5.15 -10.91
C ASP A 114 8.34 3.76 -11.55
N LEU A 115 7.63 2.87 -10.85
CA LEU A 115 7.27 1.55 -11.37
C LEU A 115 6.44 1.65 -12.64
N ALA A 116 5.40 2.49 -12.65
CA ALA A 116 4.52 2.60 -13.81
C ALA A 116 5.24 3.11 -15.04
N TRP A 117 5.99 4.19 -14.92
CA TRP A 117 6.69 4.77 -16.07
C TRP A 117 7.86 3.92 -16.52
N GLY A 118 8.59 3.34 -15.56
CA GLY A 118 9.71 2.43 -15.86
C GLY A 118 9.26 1.16 -16.57
N LEU A 119 8.14 0.55 -16.15
CA LEU A 119 7.58 -0.64 -16.76
C LEU A 119 6.88 -0.33 -18.10
N ALA A 120 6.16 0.80 -18.19
CA ALA A 120 5.53 1.22 -19.44
C ALA A 120 6.56 1.51 -20.52
N SER A 121 7.70 2.14 -20.17
CA SER A 121 8.85 2.31 -21.07
C SER A 121 9.44 0.98 -21.57
N ARG A 122 9.09 -0.12 -20.91
CA ARG A 122 9.50 -1.50 -21.26
C ARG A 122 8.38 -2.33 -21.86
N GLY A 123 7.28 -1.70 -22.30
CA GLY A 123 6.19 -2.39 -23.00
C GLY A 123 5.25 -3.20 -22.08
N ILE A 124 5.07 -2.77 -20.83
CA ILE A 124 4.12 -3.33 -19.87
C ILE A 124 3.14 -2.23 -19.48
N ALA A 125 1.85 -2.41 -19.75
CA ALA A 125 0.83 -1.46 -19.31
C ALA A 125 0.72 -1.49 -17.77
N VAL A 126 0.55 -0.33 -17.13
CA VAL A 126 0.49 -0.27 -15.65
C VAL A 126 -0.68 0.59 -15.19
N LEU A 127 -1.51 0.04 -14.32
CA LEU A 127 -2.63 0.71 -13.70
C LEU A 127 -2.29 1.10 -12.25
N ARG A 128 -2.44 2.38 -11.96
CA ARG A 128 -2.39 3.00 -10.63
C ARG A 128 -3.73 3.65 -10.35
N TYR A 129 -4.21 3.60 -9.12
CA TYR A 129 -5.51 4.18 -8.74
C TYR A 129 -5.44 4.80 -7.35
N GLU A 130 -6.34 5.76 -7.06
CA GLU A 130 -6.47 6.31 -5.70
C GLU A 130 -6.96 5.22 -4.75
N LYS A 131 -6.30 5.04 -3.60
CA LYS A 131 -6.77 4.07 -2.62
C LYS A 131 -8.14 4.49 -2.07
N ARG A 132 -9.01 3.53 -1.76
CA ARG A 132 -10.38 3.77 -1.26
C ARG A 132 -10.40 4.70 -0.05
N THR A 133 -9.49 4.51 0.90
CA THR A 133 -9.35 5.37 2.08
C THR A 133 -8.87 6.77 1.76
N ARG A 134 -8.22 6.96 0.61
CA ARG A 134 -7.84 8.28 0.09
C ARG A 134 -9.02 8.99 -0.57
N GLU A 135 -9.66 8.32 -1.52
CA GLU A 135 -10.72 8.93 -2.33
C GLU A 135 -12.01 9.13 -1.53
N HIS A 136 -12.37 8.13 -0.71
CA HIS A 136 -13.63 8.11 0.02
C HIS A 136 -13.47 8.25 1.53
N GLY A 137 -12.35 8.80 2.03
CA GLY A 137 -12.03 8.87 3.46
C GLY A 137 -13.15 9.47 4.31
N SER A 138 -13.76 10.56 3.86
CA SER A 138 -14.90 11.20 4.57
C SER A 138 -16.15 10.31 4.66
N LYS A 139 -16.44 9.53 3.61
CA LYS A 139 -17.54 8.55 3.63
C LYS A 139 -17.20 7.37 4.55
N LEU A 140 -15.96 6.89 4.49
CA LEU A 140 -15.47 5.75 5.29
C LEU A 140 -15.39 6.07 6.78
N ALA A 141 -15.26 7.33 7.18
CA ALA A 141 -15.27 7.73 8.58
C ALA A 141 -16.56 7.31 9.34
N GLY A 142 -17.67 7.08 8.61
CA GLY A 142 -18.93 6.57 9.15
C GLY A 142 -19.13 5.06 9.02
N VAL A 143 -18.23 4.35 8.32
CA VAL A 143 -18.32 2.91 8.07
C VAL A 143 -17.66 2.16 9.21
N LYS A 144 -18.46 1.50 10.04
CA LYS A 144 -17.98 0.78 11.24
C LYS A 144 -17.50 -0.64 10.96
N ASP A 145 -17.80 -1.16 9.79
CA ASP A 145 -17.56 -2.53 9.35
C ASP A 145 -16.60 -2.63 8.16
N LEU A 146 -15.79 -1.58 7.93
CA LEU A 146 -14.73 -1.60 6.92
C LEU A 146 -13.74 -2.74 7.22
N THR A 147 -13.43 -3.52 6.19
CA THR A 147 -12.47 -4.62 6.24
C THR A 147 -11.31 -4.38 5.27
N VAL A 148 -10.18 -5.08 5.47
CA VAL A 148 -9.08 -5.07 4.50
C VAL A 148 -9.49 -5.69 3.16
N GLN A 149 -10.45 -6.61 3.20
CA GLN A 149 -11.05 -7.19 1.99
C GLN A 149 -11.64 -6.09 1.10
N GLN A 150 -12.47 -5.22 1.66
CA GLN A 150 -13.11 -4.12 0.94
C GLN A 150 -12.12 -3.03 0.52
N GLU A 151 -11.19 -2.66 1.45
CA GLU A 151 -10.25 -1.57 1.22
C GLU A 151 -9.19 -1.89 0.16
N THR A 152 -8.78 -3.15 0.05
CA THR A 152 -7.59 -3.51 -0.71
C THR A 152 -7.86 -4.61 -1.73
N VAL A 153 -8.48 -5.71 -1.32
CA VAL A 153 -8.61 -6.90 -2.19
C VAL A 153 -9.65 -6.69 -3.27
N ASP A 154 -10.83 -6.20 -2.92
CA ASP A 154 -11.92 -6.00 -3.88
C ASP A 154 -11.57 -4.92 -4.92
N ASP A 155 -10.86 -3.86 -4.51
CA ASP A 155 -10.40 -2.82 -5.42
C ASP A 155 -9.32 -3.35 -6.37
N ALA A 156 -8.40 -4.18 -5.90
CA ALA A 156 -7.38 -4.81 -6.74
C ALA A 156 -8.00 -5.76 -7.79
N LEU A 157 -9.04 -6.50 -7.41
CA LEU A 157 -9.78 -7.37 -8.33
C LEU A 157 -10.54 -6.55 -9.38
N ALA A 158 -11.18 -5.45 -9.00
CA ALA A 158 -11.83 -4.54 -9.94
C ALA A 158 -10.83 -3.89 -10.90
N ALA A 159 -9.63 -3.57 -10.44
CA ALA A 159 -8.55 -3.04 -11.27
C ALA A 159 -8.04 -4.10 -12.28
N ALA A 160 -7.88 -5.34 -11.87
CA ALA A 160 -7.49 -6.43 -12.76
C ALA A 160 -8.55 -6.69 -13.83
N GLU A 161 -9.83 -6.65 -13.46
CA GLU A 161 -10.95 -6.80 -14.38
C GLU A 161 -11.04 -5.68 -15.40
N LEU A 162 -10.79 -4.42 -14.98
CA LEU A 162 -10.68 -3.27 -15.89
C LEU A 162 -9.59 -3.50 -16.95
N LEU A 163 -8.42 -4.00 -16.54
CA LEU A 163 -7.32 -4.27 -17.48
C LEU A 163 -7.68 -5.36 -18.49
N ARG A 164 -8.37 -6.45 -18.07
CA ARG A 164 -8.81 -7.51 -18.99
C ARG A 164 -9.72 -7.04 -20.10
N HIS A 165 -10.54 -6.02 -19.82
CA HIS A 165 -11.47 -5.43 -20.79
C HIS A 165 -10.90 -4.20 -21.50
N THR A 166 -9.64 -3.86 -21.27
CA THR A 166 -9.00 -2.69 -21.90
C THR A 166 -8.39 -3.08 -23.25
N GLN A 167 -8.80 -2.38 -24.29
CA GLN A 167 -8.25 -2.57 -25.63
C GLN A 167 -6.74 -2.36 -25.65
N GLY A 168 -6.01 -3.26 -26.31
CA GLY A 168 -4.55 -3.23 -26.42
C GLY A 168 -3.82 -3.97 -25.29
N ILE A 169 -4.54 -4.54 -24.33
CA ILE A 169 -4.01 -5.40 -23.28
C ILE A 169 -4.32 -6.88 -23.61
N ASP A 170 -3.35 -7.77 -23.38
CA ASP A 170 -3.60 -9.22 -23.42
C ASP A 170 -4.33 -9.64 -22.12
N PRO A 171 -5.61 -10.04 -22.19
CA PRO A 171 -6.39 -10.37 -21.00
C PRO A 171 -5.86 -11.61 -20.25
N ARG A 172 -5.03 -12.43 -20.90
CA ARG A 172 -4.36 -13.59 -20.26
C ARG A 172 -3.04 -13.23 -19.60
N ARG A 173 -2.56 -12.00 -19.74
CA ARG A 173 -1.29 -11.51 -19.21
C ARG A 173 -1.51 -10.31 -18.28
N VAL A 174 -2.47 -10.43 -17.36
CA VAL A 174 -2.72 -9.46 -16.29
C VAL A 174 -2.05 -9.95 -15.01
N PHE A 175 -1.23 -9.09 -14.44
CA PHE A 175 -0.43 -9.33 -13.24
C PHE A 175 -0.87 -8.36 -12.12
N VAL A 176 -0.57 -8.70 -10.88
CA VAL A 176 -0.79 -7.82 -9.73
C VAL A 176 0.49 -7.74 -8.89
N LEU A 177 0.94 -6.54 -8.58
CA LEU A 177 2.00 -6.25 -7.63
C LEU A 177 1.40 -5.55 -6.42
N GLY A 178 1.64 -6.09 -5.23
CA GLY A 178 1.28 -5.43 -3.97
C GLY A 178 2.52 -4.99 -3.22
N HIS A 179 2.50 -3.75 -2.74
CA HIS A 179 3.53 -3.19 -1.88
C HIS A 179 3.06 -3.22 -0.42
N SER A 180 3.95 -3.58 0.52
CA SER A 180 3.68 -3.51 1.96
C SER A 180 2.41 -4.29 2.35
N LEU A 181 1.35 -3.62 2.87
CA LEU A 181 0.03 -4.22 3.10
C LEU A 181 -0.56 -4.84 1.83
N GLY A 182 -0.44 -4.16 0.68
CA GLY A 182 -0.84 -4.73 -0.61
C GLY A 182 -0.09 -6.02 -0.90
N GLY A 183 1.20 -6.10 -0.59
CA GLY A 183 2.01 -7.30 -0.69
C GLY A 183 1.55 -8.42 0.26
N MET A 184 1.15 -8.05 1.48
CA MET A 184 0.53 -8.97 2.43
C MET A 184 -0.77 -9.57 1.88
N MET A 185 -1.55 -8.80 1.08
CA MET A 185 -2.84 -9.23 0.53
C MET A 185 -2.73 -10.00 -0.80
N ILE A 186 -1.56 -10.05 -1.43
CA ILE A 186 -1.36 -10.75 -2.70
C ILE A 186 -1.91 -12.18 -2.71
N PRO A 187 -1.72 -13.02 -1.66
CA PRO A 187 -2.29 -14.36 -1.67
C PRO A 187 -3.82 -14.38 -1.68
N ARG A 188 -4.48 -13.46 -0.95
CA ARG A 188 -5.96 -13.34 -0.99
C ARG A 188 -6.44 -12.92 -2.38
N ILE A 189 -5.76 -11.98 -3.02
CA ILE A 189 -6.08 -11.53 -4.40
C ILE A 189 -5.95 -12.71 -5.37
N GLY A 190 -4.82 -13.44 -5.33
CA GLY A 190 -4.59 -14.57 -6.23
C GLY A 190 -5.49 -15.78 -6.00
N GLN A 191 -5.98 -16.00 -4.77
CA GLN A 191 -6.97 -17.04 -4.48
C GLN A 191 -8.36 -16.68 -5.02
N ARG A 192 -8.71 -15.39 -5.04
CA ARG A 192 -9.97 -14.87 -5.54
C ARG A 192 -10.02 -14.77 -7.07
N ASP A 193 -8.86 -14.53 -7.68
CA ASP A 193 -8.71 -14.41 -9.14
C ASP A 193 -7.62 -15.34 -9.66
N GLN A 194 -8.03 -16.54 -10.06
CA GLN A 194 -7.14 -17.57 -10.59
C GLN A 194 -6.75 -17.36 -12.07
N GLN A 195 -7.25 -16.30 -12.72
CA GLN A 195 -6.90 -15.93 -14.09
C GLN A 195 -5.69 -14.99 -14.15
N LEU A 196 -5.19 -14.52 -13.00
CA LEU A 196 -3.99 -13.70 -12.96
C LEU A 196 -2.78 -14.48 -13.48
N ALA A 197 -2.04 -13.88 -14.41
CA ALA A 197 -0.88 -14.48 -15.04
C ALA A 197 0.31 -14.62 -14.08
N GLY A 198 0.37 -13.80 -13.05
CA GLY A 198 1.39 -13.85 -12.01
C GLY A 198 1.16 -12.79 -10.94
N LEU A 199 1.84 -12.98 -9.82
CA LEU A 199 1.66 -12.23 -8.60
C LEU A 199 3.02 -11.76 -8.07
N ILE A 200 3.10 -10.52 -7.57
CA ILE A 200 4.35 -9.94 -7.08
C ILE A 200 4.11 -9.37 -5.67
N VAL A 201 4.89 -9.86 -4.71
CA VAL A 201 4.97 -9.34 -3.35
C VAL A 201 6.18 -8.44 -3.25
N MET A 202 5.98 -7.17 -3.00
CA MET A 202 7.02 -6.16 -2.85
C MET A 202 7.01 -5.64 -1.41
N ALA A 203 8.02 -5.98 -0.60
CA ALA A 203 8.09 -5.68 0.84
C ALA A 203 6.81 -6.10 1.60
N GLY A 204 6.25 -7.26 1.26
CA GLY A 204 4.99 -7.72 1.84
C GLY A 204 5.17 -8.38 3.20
N ALA A 205 4.38 -7.93 4.18
CA ALA A 205 4.41 -8.52 5.53
C ALA A 205 4.01 -9.99 5.51
N ALA A 206 4.75 -10.81 6.27
CA ALA A 206 4.51 -12.25 6.45
C ALA A 206 3.90 -12.59 7.81
N ARG A 207 3.80 -11.60 8.69
CA ARG A 207 3.37 -11.73 10.09
C ARG A 207 2.18 -10.81 10.37
N PRO A 208 1.50 -10.96 11.54
CA PRO A 208 0.37 -10.10 11.90
C PRO A 208 0.73 -8.61 11.81
N LEU A 209 -0.16 -7.83 11.20
CA LEU A 209 0.09 -6.41 10.93
C LEU A 209 0.25 -5.60 12.22
N GLU A 210 -0.50 -5.93 13.26
CA GLU A 210 -0.42 -5.29 14.58
C GLU A 210 0.95 -5.48 15.24
N ASP A 211 1.61 -6.63 15.04
CA ASP A 211 2.97 -6.87 15.55
C ASP A 211 4.01 -6.05 14.77
N ILE A 212 3.84 -5.94 13.46
CA ILE A 212 4.71 -5.15 12.59
C ILE A 212 4.63 -3.67 12.93
N ILE A 213 3.44 -3.12 13.19
CA ILE A 213 3.25 -1.74 13.63
C ILE A 213 4.04 -1.47 14.92
N LEU A 214 3.96 -2.37 15.90
CA LEU A 214 4.70 -2.24 17.16
C LEU A 214 6.23 -2.27 16.94
N GLU A 215 6.71 -3.14 16.06
CA GLU A 215 8.13 -3.23 15.69
C GLU A 215 8.63 -1.94 15.02
N GLN A 216 7.85 -1.40 14.07
CA GLN A 216 8.18 -0.15 13.39
C GLN A 216 8.34 1.02 14.37
N VAL A 217 7.36 1.21 15.27
CA VAL A 217 7.39 2.28 16.27
C VAL A 217 8.56 2.08 17.23
N SER A 218 8.81 0.85 17.68
CA SER A 218 9.93 0.53 18.54
C SER A 218 11.29 0.76 17.88
N TYR A 219 11.42 0.46 16.59
CA TYR A 219 12.61 0.74 15.80
C TYR A 219 12.86 2.24 15.71
N LEU A 220 11.83 3.03 15.38
CA LEU A 220 11.94 4.48 15.23
C LEU A 220 12.33 5.17 16.54
N ALA A 221 11.73 4.76 17.66
CA ALA A 221 12.08 5.25 18.99
C ALA A 221 13.54 4.98 19.37
N ALA A 222 14.13 3.89 18.86
CA ALA A 222 15.53 3.55 19.12
C ALA A 222 16.50 4.05 18.04
N ALA A 223 16.02 4.76 17.00
CA ALA A 223 16.82 5.08 15.82
C ALA A 223 17.98 6.04 16.10
N ASP A 224 17.82 6.96 17.05
CA ASP A 224 18.84 7.92 17.48
C ASP A 224 19.78 7.34 18.58
N GLY A 225 19.54 6.10 19.03
CA GLY A 225 20.32 5.40 20.05
C GLY A 225 19.86 5.66 21.49
N LYS A 226 18.76 6.39 21.69
CA LYS A 226 18.17 6.65 23.02
C LYS A 226 16.66 6.54 22.93
N VAL A 227 16.06 5.83 23.87
CA VAL A 227 14.60 5.78 24.01
C VAL A 227 14.22 6.66 25.21
N THR A 228 13.54 7.76 24.96
CA THR A 228 13.06 8.70 25.99
C THR A 228 11.93 8.07 26.81
N ASP A 229 11.57 8.67 27.94
CA ASP A 229 10.47 8.16 28.76
C ASP A 229 9.11 8.39 28.09
N GLU A 230 8.96 9.44 27.28
CA GLU A 230 7.81 9.68 26.44
C GLU A 230 7.64 8.60 25.38
N GLU A 231 8.73 8.21 24.69
CA GLU A 231 8.70 7.13 23.69
C GLU A 231 8.40 5.77 24.33
N LYS A 232 8.95 5.49 25.50
CA LYS A 232 8.59 4.28 26.29
C LYS A 232 7.12 4.25 26.60
N SER A 233 6.55 5.38 27.06
CA SER A 233 5.12 5.50 27.33
C SER A 233 4.26 5.28 26.10
N GLN A 234 4.69 5.82 24.94
CA GLN A 234 4.01 5.60 23.66
C GLN A 234 4.06 4.12 23.23
N ILE A 235 5.22 3.47 23.35
CA ILE A 235 5.37 2.04 23.03
C ILE A 235 4.48 1.19 23.96
N GLU A 236 4.41 1.49 25.26
CA GLU A 236 3.53 0.74 26.19
C GLU A 236 2.05 0.97 25.87
N SER A 237 1.64 2.18 25.51
CA SER A 237 0.28 2.46 25.03
C SER A 237 -0.05 1.66 23.76
N LEU A 238 0.89 1.62 22.81
CA LEU A 238 0.76 0.86 21.58
C LEU A 238 0.70 -0.66 21.86
N ARG A 239 1.47 -1.18 22.82
CA ARG A 239 1.39 -2.57 23.27
C ARG A 239 0.00 -2.92 23.81
N ALA A 240 -0.61 -2.01 24.56
CA ALA A 240 -1.97 -2.21 25.07
C ALA A 240 -2.99 -2.26 23.93
N GLU A 241 -2.85 -1.39 22.90
CA GLU A 241 -3.71 -1.45 21.69
C GLU A 241 -3.51 -2.75 20.91
N VAL A 242 -2.27 -3.20 20.71
CA VAL A 242 -1.96 -4.49 20.06
C VAL A 242 -2.57 -5.65 20.86
N ALA A 243 -2.45 -5.64 22.19
CA ALA A 243 -3.06 -6.67 23.04
C ALA A 243 -4.59 -6.65 22.91
N ARG A 244 -5.22 -5.46 22.83
CA ARG A 244 -6.65 -5.30 22.58
C ARG A 244 -7.04 -5.90 21.22
N VAL A 245 -6.32 -5.58 20.13
CA VAL A 245 -6.56 -6.16 18.81
C VAL A 245 -6.51 -7.69 18.84
N LYS A 246 -5.52 -8.27 19.52
CA LYS A 246 -5.39 -9.73 19.68
C LYS A 246 -6.51 -10.36 20.51
N ALA A 247 -7.11 -9.59 21.42
CA ALA A 247 -8.21 -10.05 22.29
C ALA A 247 -9.61 -9.84 21.69
N LEU A 248 -9.76 -9.13 20.55
CA LEU A 248 -11.05 -8.87 19.90
C LEU A 248 -11.88 -10.13 19.71
N LYS A 249 -13.19 -10.01 19.78
CA LYS A 249 -14.14 -11.12 19.56
C LYS A 249 -15.07 -10.77 18.39
N PRO A 250 -15.60 -11.76 17.67
CA PRO A 250 -16.65 -11.52 16.70
C PRO A 250 -17.80 -10.75 17.33
N GLY A 251 -18.17 -9.62 16.69
CA GLY A 251 -19.22 -8.72 17.19
C GLY A 251 -18.71 -7.49 17.97
N ASP A 252 -17.42 -7.43 18.28
CA ASP A 252 -16.83 -6.19 18.83
C ASP A 252 -16.93 -5.06 17.81
N THR A 253 -17.26 -3.86 18.29
CA THR A 253 -17.50 -2.67 17.46
C THR A 253 -16.77 -1.45 18.05
N GLY A 254 -15.52 -1.33 17.78
CA GLY A 254 -14.67 -0.21 18.19
C GLY A 254 -13.63 0.08 17.13
N ALA A 255 -12.55 0.73 17.56
CA ALA A 255 -11.40 0.98 16.71
C ALA A 255 -10.11 0.85 17.53
N ALA A 256 -9.05 0.38 16.90
CA ALA A 256 -7.69 0.33 17.44
C ALA A 256 -6.68 0.53 16.31
N LEU A 257 -5.51 1.05 16.61
CA LEU A 257 -4.42 1.22 15.65
C LEU A 257 -4.88 1.93 14.34
N GLY A 258 -5.82 2.89 14.47
CA GLY A 258 -6.32 3.68 13.34
C GLY A 258 -7.34 2.99 12.41
N ALA A 259 -7.79 1.77 12.74
CA ALA A 259 -8.78 1.03 11.94
C ALA A 259 -9.92 0.47 12.81
N PRO A 260 -11.13 0.23 12.26
CA PRO A 260 -12.23 -0.36 12.99
C PRO A 260 -11.92 -1.82 13.37
N ASP A 261 -12.61 -2.31 14.41
CA ASP A 261 -12.42 -3.69 14.90
C ASP A 261 -12.68 -4.76 13.83
N SER A 262 -13.62 -4.50 12.91
CA SER A 262 -13.90 -5.35 11.74
C SER A 262 -12.69 -5.58 10.84
N TYR A 263 -11.84 -4.56 10.68
CA TYR A 263 -10.61 -4.63 9.90
C TYR A 263 -9.61 -5.62 10.52
N TRP A 264 -9.43 -5.53 11.83
CA TRP A 264 -8.54 -6.41 12.59
C TRP A 264 -9.10 -7.83 12.69
N LEU A 265 -10.42 -7.97 12.80
CA LEU A 265 -11.08 -9.28 12.79
C LEU A 265 -10.93 -9.98 11.43
N ASP A 266 -10.97 -9.23 10.31
CA ASP A 266 -10.71 -9.77 8.97
C ASP A 266 -9.25 -10.22 8.79
N LEU A 267 -8.29 -9.54 9.41
CA LEU A 267 -6.88 -9.93 9.38
C LEU A 267 -6.55 -11.07 10.36
N ARG A 268 -7.42 -11.35 11.33
CA ARG A 268 -7.15 -12.33 12.38
C ARG A 268 -6.88 -13.71 11.81
N GLY A 269 -5.76 -14.31 12.23
CA GLY A 269 -5.35 -15.64 11.81
C GLY A 269 -4.92 -15.72 10.35
N TYR A 270 -4.89 -14.61 9.62
CA TYR A 270 -4.38 -14.59 8.28
C TYR A 270 -2.85 -14.73 8.28
N ASN A 271 -2.39 -15.78 7.64
CA ASN A 271 -0.96 -16.05 7.42
C ASN A 271 -0.66 -15.99 5.93
N PRO A 272 -0.12 -14.87 5.43
CA PRO A 272 0.10 -14.67 4.00
C PRO A 272 0.99 -15.74 3.35
N PRO A 273 2.15 -16.11 3.93
CA PRO A 273 2.97 -17.19 3.38
C PRO A 273 2.27 -18.55 3.29
N GLU A 274 1.46 -18.88 4.29
CA GLU A 274 0.70 -20.14 4.27
C GLU A 274 -0.42 -20.11 3.21
N ALA A 275 -1.12 -18.97 3.13
CA ALA A 275 -2.14 -18.76 2.11
C ALA A 275 -1.57 -18.83 0.67
N ALA A 276 -0.32 -18.40 0.49
CA ALA A 276 0.35 -18.42 -0.82
C ALA A 276 0.64 -19.84 -1.33
N LYS A 277 0.68 -20.84 -0.48
CA LYS A 277 0.89 -22.25 -0.90
C LYS A 277 -0.22 -22.77 -1.84
N ALA A 278 -1.41 -22.19 -1.75
CA ALA A 278 -2.55 -22.56 -2.60
C ALA A 278 -2.58 -21.84 -3.95
N LEU A 279 -1.65 -20.91 -4.20
CA LEU A 279 -1.58 -20.18 -5.46
C LEU A 279 -1.14 -21.08 -6.60
N LYS A 280 -1.80 -20.93 -7.74
CA LYS A 280 -1.43 -21.61 -8.99
C LYS A 280 -0.54 -20.72 -9.88
N ALA A 281 -0.76 -19.40 -9.80
CA ALA A 281 0.01 -18.42 -10.54
C ALA A 281 1.45 -18.34 -10.01
N PRO A 282 2.45 -18.07 -10.88
CA PRO A 282 3.80 -17.79 -10.45
C PRO A 282 3.85 -16.62 -9.46
N LEU A 283 4.80 -16.69 -8.52
CA LEU A 283 4.95 -15.70 -7.46
C LEU A 283 6.40 -15.16 -7.43
N LEU A 284 6.53 -13.83 -7.49
CA LEU A 284 7.79 -13.13 -7.28
C LEU A 284 7.74 -12.40 -5.95
N ILE A 285 8.75 -12.60 -5.09
CA ILE A 285 8.84 -11.95 -3.78
C ILE A 285 10.12 -11.12 -3.74
N LEU A 286 9.95 -9.81 -3.55
CA LEU A 286 11.00 -8.80 -3.55
C LEU A 286 11.14 -8.16 -2.17
N GLN A 287 12.38 -7.92 -1.72
CA GLN A 287 12.66 -7.31 -0.43
C GLN A 287 13.88 -6.40 -0.46
N GLY A 288 13.75 -5.20 0.10
CA GLY A 288 14.89 -4.33 0.43
C GLY A 288 15.52 -4.78 1.77
N GLU A 289 16.85 -4.97 1.80
CA GLU A 289 17.50 -5.47 3.03
C GLU A 289 17.68 -4.37 4.11
N ARG A 290 17.52 -3.09 3.72
CA ARG A 290 17.49 -1.94 4.63
C ARG A 290 16.08 -1.56 5.10
N ASP A 291 15.07 -2.33 4.73
CA ASP A 291 13.69 -2.09 5.11
C ASP A 291 13.49 -2.30 6.62
N TYR A 292 13.15 -1.22 7.34
CA TYR A 292 12.83 -1.28 8.76
C TYR A 292 11.34 -1.51 9.04
N GLN A 293 10.49 -1.29 8.03
CA GLN A 293 9.04 -1.41 8.17
C GLN A 293 8.60 -2.87 8.03
N VAL A 294 9.09 -3.54 7.01
CA VAL A 294 8.91 -4.97 6.78
C VAL A 294 10.30 -5.60 6.66
N THR A 295 10.81 -6.09 7.77
CA THR A 295 12.21 -6.52 7.89
C THR A 295 12.51 -7.81 7.15
N MET A 296 13.79 -8.14 7.02
CA MET A 296 14.27 -9.40 6.44
C MET A 296 13.72 -10.66 7.14
N ASP A 297 13.22 -10.54 8.38
CA ASP A 297 12.53 -11.64 9.06
C ASP A 297 11.23 -12.03 8.36
N ASN A 298 10.51 -11.06 7.79
CA ASN A 298 9.35 -11.33 6.94
C ASN A 298 9.75 -12.05 5.64
N PHE A 299 10.83 -11.62 5.00
CA PHE A 299 11.37 -12.28 3.81
C PHE A 299 11.82 -13.72 4.10
N ALA A 300 12.47 -13.93 5.24
CA ALA A 300 12.85 -15.26 5.71
C ALA A 300 11.63 -16.16 5.97
N ALA A 301 10.56 -15.60 6.54
CA ALA A 301 9.29 -16.31 6.75
C ALA A 301 8.66 -16.74 5.41
N TRP A 302 8.61 -15.85 4.41
CA TRP A 302 8.19 -16.17 3.05
C TRP A 302 9.03 -17.31 2.45
N LYS A 303 10.36 -17.20 2.51
CA LYS A 303 11.29 -18.24 2.00
C LYS A 303 11.09 -19.58 2.68
N LYS A 304 10.92 -19.57 4.01
CA LYS A 304 10.71 -20.80 4.81
C LYS A 304 9.40 -21.49 4.42
N ALA A 305 8.32 -20.74 4.30
CA ALA A 305 6.99 -21.30 4.04
C ALA A 305 6.85 -21.85 2.61
N LEU A 306 7.50 -21.21 1.64
CA LEU A 306 7.40 -21.55 0.22
C LEU A 306 8.65 -22.27 -0.32
N ALA A 307 9.48 -22.80 0.57
CA ALA A 307 10.69 -23.55 0.18
C ALA A 307 10.32 -24.74 -0.73
N GLY A 308 10.95 -24.78 -1.91
CA GLY A 308 10.73 -25.86 -2.89
C GLY A 308 9.42 -25.77 -3.66
N GLN A 309 8.58 -24.75 -3.44
CA GLN A 309 7.36 -24.57 -4.21
C GLN A 309 7.71 -24.11 -5.64
N PRO A 310 7.26 -24.85 -6.68
CA PRO A 310 7.54 -24.46 -8.06
C PRO A 310 6.86 -23.13 -8.41
N GLY A 311 7.51 -22.35 -9.29
CA GLY A 311 6.98 -21.05 -9.73
C GLY A 311 7.19 -19.90 -8.77
N VAL A 312 7.85 -20.10 -7.60
CA VAL A 312 8.18 -19.04 -6.65
C VAL A 312 9.62 -18.56 -6.87
N THR A 313 9.77 -17.26 -7.02
CA THR A 313 11.08 -16.58 -7.16
C THR A 313 11.27 -15.60 -6.01
N PHE A 314 12.44 -15.60 -5.39
CA PHE A 314 12.83 -14.70 -4.32
C PHE A 314 13.99 -13.82 -4.78
N LYS A 315 13.93 -12.52 -4.49
CA LYS A 315 15.03 -11.60 -4.71
C LYS A 315 15.10 -10.55 -3.61
N SER A 316 16.29 -10.32 -3.05
CA SER A 316 16.54 -9.24 -2.11
C SER A 316 17.61 -8.28 -2.64
N TYR A 317 17.61 -7.05 -2.12
CA TYR A 317 18.44 -5.95 -2.58
C TYR A 317 19.13 -5.29 -1.37
N PRO A 318 20.46 -5.45 -1.23
CA PRO A 318 21.20 -5.06 -0.02
C PRO A 318 21.12 -3.58 0.33
N LYS A 319 20.99 -2.71 -0.68
CA LYS A 319 21.02 -1.26 -0.49
C LYS A 319 19.64 -0.60 -0.42
N LEU A 320 18.56 -1.33 -0.62
CA LEU A 320 17.24 -0.75 -0.79
C LEU A 320 16.45 -0.72 0.52
N ASN A 321 15.71 0.38 0.73
CA ASN A 321 14.79 0.58 1.84
C ASN A 321 13.38 0.03 1.50
N HIS A 322 12.37 0.38 2.33
CA HIS A 322 10.98 -0.07 2.15
C HIS A 322 10.37 0.34 0.79
N LEU A 323 10.72 1.52 0.27
CA LEU A 323 10.25 2.00 -1.03
C LEU A 323 11.15 1.56 -2.20
N PHE A 324 12.09 0.67 -1.95
CA PHE A 324 13.07 0.17 -2.92
C PHE A 324 13.98 1.26 -3.50
N ILE A 325 14.27 2.27 -2.69
CA ILE A 325 15.19 3.37 -2.99
C ILE A 325 16.54 3.08 -2.35
N GLU A 326 17.61 3.40 -3.07
CA GLU A 326 18.97 3.17 -2.59
C GLU A 326 19.34 4.10 -1.43
N GLY A 327 20.07 3.56 -0.48
CA GLY A 327 20.61 4.30 0.66
C GLY A 327 21.74 3.55 1.35
N GLU A 328 22.27 4.14 2.40
CA GLU A 328 23.37 3.59 3.22
C GLU A 328 23.01 3.58 4.70
N GLY A 329 23.54 2.60 5.43
CA GLY A 329 23.33 2.47 6.87
C GLY A 329 21.88 2.10 7.23
N LYS A 330 21.43 2.52 8.41
CA LYS A 330 20.06 2.29 8.88
C LYS A 330 19.08 3.19 8.15
N SER A 331 17.99 2.61 7.62
CA SER A 331 16.93 3.38 6.99
C SER A 331 16.06 4.07 8.04
N THR A 332 15.64 5.31 7.75
CA THR A 332 14.75 6.11 8.59
C THR A 332 13.80 6.93 7.72
N PRO A 333 12.68 7.46 8.26
CA PRO A 333 11.76 8.32 7.51
C PRO A 333 12.39 9.55 6.87
N ALA A 334 13.51 10.06 7.41
CA ALA A 334 14.23 11.20 6.85
C ALA A 334 14.83 10.93 5.46
N GLU A 335 14.93 9.66 5.05
CA GLU A 335 15.32 9.31 3.67
C GLU A 335 14.27 9.77 2.67
N TYR A 336 12.99 9.71 3.02
CA TYR A 336 11.86 10.07 2.14
C TYR A 336 11.70 11.58 1.90
N ASP A 337 12.39 12.41 2.67
CA ASP A 337 12.45 13.87 2.46
C ASP A 337 13.43 14.27 1.35
N LYS A 338 14.21 13.33 0.83
CA LYS A 338 15.17 13.54 -0.26
C LYS A 338 14.56 12.99 -1.56
N PRO A 339 14.77 13.65 -2.70
CA PRO A 339 14.38 13.08 -3.99
C PRO A 339 15.15 11.78 -4.27
N GLY A 340 14.43 10.73 -4.62
CA GLY A 340 14.98 9.43 -5.00
C GLY A 340 13.99 8.69 -5.90
N HIS A 341 14.38 7.51 -6.36
CA HIS A 341 13.60 6.68 -7.26
C HIS A 341 13.73 5.21 -6.90
N VAL A 342 12.69 4.46 -7.21
CA VAL A 342 12.77 2.99 -7.17
C VAL A 342 13.94 2.54 -8.04
N SER A 343 14.80 1.70 -7.46
CA SER A 343 16.01 1.21 -8.15
C SER A 343 15.67 0.61 -9.51
N GLU A 344 16.45 1.02 -10.51
CA GLU A 344 16.36 0.50 -11.88
C GLU A 344 16.43 -1.04 -11.92
N ALA A 345 17.24 -1.65 -11.04
CA ALA A 345 17.36 -3.09 -10.92
C ALA A 345 16.03 -3.77 -10.56
N VAL A 346 15.23 -3.15 -9.71
CA VAL A 346 13.90 -3.66 -9.33
C VAL A 346 12.95 -3.60 -10.54
N ILE A 347 12.91 -2.46 -11.23
CA ILE A 347 12.06 -2.27 -12.41
C ILE A 347 12.45 -3.27 -13.53
N ALA A 348 13.75 -3.46 -13.76
CA ALA A 348 14.26 -4.41 -14.75
C ALA A 348 13.91 -5.86 -14.39
N ASP A 349 14.02 -6.23 -13.11
CA ASP A 349 13.68 -7.57 -12.62
C ASP A 349 12.19 -7.88 -12.76
N VAL A 350 11.32 -6.93 -12.38
CA VAL A 350 9.87 -7.05 -12.54
C VAL A 350 9.52 -7.17 -14.03
N ALA A 351 10.09 -6.31 -14.87
CA ALA A 351 9.85 -6.35 -16.31
C ALA A 351 10.32 -7.68 -16.93
N GLY A 352 11.52 -8.14 -16.57
CA GLY A 352 12.06 -9.41 -17.03
C GLY A 352 11.26 -10.63 -16.59
N TRP A 353 10.68 -10.56 -15.36
CA TRP A 353 9.84 -11.64 -14.84
C TRP A 353 8.45 -11.68 -15.52
N ILE A 354 7.82 -10.53 -15.75
CA ILE A 354 6.53 -10.43 -16.45
C ILE A 354 6.64 -10.91 -17.91
N LYS A 355 7.79 -10.72 -18.55
CA LYS A 355 7.99 -11.04 -19.97
C LYS A 355 8.35 -12.50 -20.26
N LYS A 356 8.65 -13.28 -19.23
CA LYS A 356 8.86 -14.73 -19.38
C LYS A 356 7.57 -15.44 -19.75
#